data_d1da3d4a8a384a6e7e12236418b6d7d6
#
_entry.id   d1da3d4a8a384a6e7e12236418b6d7d6
#
_cell.length_a   1.000
_cell.length_b   1.000
_cell.length_c   1.000
_cell.angle_alpha   90.00
_cell.angle_beta   90.00
_cell.angle_gamma   90.00
#
_symmetry.space_group_name_H-M   'P 1'
#
loop_
_entity.id
_entity.type
_entity.pdbx_description
1 polymer ?
#
loop_
_entity_poly.entity_id
_entity_poly.type
_entity_poly.pdbx_seq_one_letter_code
_entity_poly.pdbx_strand_id
1 'polypeptide(L)'
;MACFHLLSFGAMCRAGLLGNRCVAEGNRWEIRCQHLQFSKHGYNASSQLMFGIRPRLPISEEDRQWTDNGFDQLSRLLGHQRMLHAKVVLPDAEHFPDRYDRSIAAAEKMFCRVCEYMDLDRRRVDFEVFPDATDELRDLVPYWQSSQGGCAGLYVHPEGEKDRMVVALRQSQMEDPLAVVATLAHELGHVILLGGGLLERGAKDMEPLTDLLTVFLGFGVFNANCAARFRQWQNNQCQGWSMQRLGYLPEEIYGYALARFAQERSEQRPPWASYLSTNVRSYFKGSLEWLQAENKRAKGAIT
;
A
#
# COMPACT_ATOMS: atom_id res chain seq x y z
N MET A 1 51.29 -3.85 8.12
CA MET A 1 51.13 -4.65 9.36
C MET A 1 50.29 -3.85 10.34
N ALA A 2 49.05 -4.16 10.48
CA ALA A 2 48.22 -3.93 11.68
C ALA A 2 46.89 -4.69 11.48
N CYS A 3 46.79 -5.82 12.15
CA CYS A 3 45.53 -6.56 12.34
C CYS A 3 44.59 -5.77 13.23
N PHE A 4 43.31 -5.69 12.87
CA PHE A 4 42.25 -5.37 13.82
C PHE A 4 41.24 -6.51 13.92
N HIS A 5 41.10 -6.94 15.15
CA HIS A 5 40.26 -8.03 15.64
C HIS A 5 38.76 -7.76 15.45
N LEU A 6 38.08 -8.80 15.02
CA LEU A 6 36.64 -9.00 15.17
C LEU A 6 36.29 -9.17 16.65
N LEU A 7 35.42 -8.33 17.15
CA LEU A 7 34.69 -8.57 18.40
C LEU A 7 33.22 -8.81 18.05
N SER A 8 32.80 -10.03 18.33
CA SER A 8 31.39 -10.45 18.31
C SER A 8 30.66 -9.86 19.51
N PHE A 9 29.59 -9.12 19.28
CA PHE A 9 28.61 -8.80 20.29
C PHE A 9 27.32 -9.58 20.03
N GLY A 10 27.08 -10.54 20.93
CA GLY A 10 25.84 -11.27 21.00
C GLY A 10 24.69 -10.37 21.47
N ALA A 11 23.64 -10.33 20.68
CA ALA A 11 22.43 -9.59 21.00
C ALA A 11 21.45 -10.46 21.75
N MET A 12 21.11 -10.07 22.96
CA MET A 12 19.85 -10.43 23.62
C MET A 12 18.77 -9.50 23.12
N CYS A 13 17.88 -9.97 22.26
CA CYS A 13 16.59 -9.32 22.01
C CYS A 13 15.50 -10.08 22.75
N ARG A 14 14.91 -9.43 23.76
CA ARG A 14 13.68 -9.87 24.42
C ARG A 14 12.47 -9.57 23.55
N ALA A 15 11.55 -10.53 23.59
CA ALA A 15 10.28 -10.58 22.87
C ALA A 15 9.37 -9.38 23.17
N GLY A 16 8.63 -8.98 22.12
CA GLY A 16 7.45 -8.14 22.24
C GLY A 16 6.89 -7.78 20.88
N LEU A 17 5.67 -8.26 20.63
CA LEU A 17 4.75 -7.90 19.54
C LEU A 17 4.94 -8.64 18.21
N LEU A 18 4.04 -9.61 18.03
CA LEU A 18 3.82 -10.44 16.83
C LEU A 18 3.23 -9.58 15.69
N GLY A 19 4.08 -9.13 14.80
CA GLY A 19 3.69 -8.60 13.50
C GLY A 19 3.97 -9.66 12.43
N ASN A 20 3.09 -9.81 11.46
CA ASN A 20 3.32 -10.64 10.28
C ASN A 20 4.61 -10.20 9.59
N ARG A 21 5.66 -11.01 9.67
CA ARG A 21 6.90 -10.80 8.92
C ARG A 21 6.83 -11.62 7.64
N CYS A 22 6.93 -10.96 6.51
CA CYS A 22 7.32 -11.65 5.28
C CYS A 22 8.82 -11.89 5.32
N VAL A 23 9.21 -13.14 5.22
CA VAL A 23 10.61 -13.54 5.10
C VAL A 23 10.78 -14.15 3.71
N ALA A 24 11.64 -13.54 2.90
CA ALA A 24 12.07 -14.13 1.65
C ALA A 24 13.18 -15.14 1.95
N GLU A 25 12.84 -16.39 2.16
CA GLU A 25 13.80 -17.50 2.19
C GLU A 25 13.79 -18.21 0.83
N GLY A 26 14.86 -18.07 0.11
CA GLY A 26 14.99 -18.67 -1.21
C GLY A 26 14.10 -18.00 -2.27
N ASN A 27 13.88 -18.64 -3.41
CA ASN A 27 13.06 -18.13 -4.52
C ASN A 27 11.54 -18.16 -4.24
N ARG A 28 11.09 -18.02 -3.00
CA ARG A 28 9.69 -18.14 -2.63
C ARG A 28 9.25 -16.96 -1.77
N TRP A 29 8.29 -16.21 -2.28
CA TRP A 29 7.49 -15.28 -1.52
C TRP A 29 6.51 -16.06 -0.65
N GLU A 30 6.85 -16.31 0.61
CA GLU A 30 5.93 -16.95 1.56
C GLU A 30 5.48 -15.91 2.59
N ILE A 31 4.19 -15.62 2.58
CA ILE A 31 3.53 -14.96 3.70
C ILE A 31 3.34 -16.03 4.78
N ARG A 32 4.28 -16.13 5.72
CA ARG A 32 4.07 -16.94 6.93
C ARG A 32 3.10 -16.21 7.86
N CYS A 33 1.82 -16.44 7.67
CA CYS A 33 0.87 -16.30 8.78
C CYS A 33 1.26 -17.36 9.81
N GLN A 34 1.82 -16.97 10.97
CA GLN A 34 1.92 -17.89 12.10
C GLN A 34 0.50 -18.30 12.48
N HIS A 35 0.12 -19.51 12.05
CA HIS A 35 -1.09 -20.18 12.51
C HIS A 35 -0.96 -20.39 14.02
N LEU A 36 -1.64 -19.55 14.79
CA LEU A 36 -2.14 -20.00 16.08
C LEU A 36 -3.08 -21.17 15.76
N GLN A 37 -2.69 -22.35 16.21
CA GLN A 37 -3.54 -23.55 16.18
C GLN A 37 -4.78 -23.25 17.02
N PHE A 38 -5.81 -22.72 16.40
CA PHE A 38 -7.15 -22.80 16.96
C PHE A 38 -7.65 -24.23 16.69
N SER A 39 -7.87 -24.94 17.80
CA SER A 39 -8.57 -26.21 17.87
C SER A 39 -9.74 -26.24 16.88
N LYS A 40 -9.77 -27.29 16.05
CA LYS A 40 -10.89 -27.61 15.17
C LYS A 40 -12.11 -28.00 16.03
N HIS A 41 -12.84 -27.02 16.53
CA HIS A 41 -14.23 -27.21 16.87
C HIS A 41 -15.05 -26.78 15.67
N GLY A 42 -15.63 -27.79 15.03
CA GLY A 42 -16.47 -27.61 13.84
C GLY A 42 -17.64 -26.69 14.13
N TYR A 43 -17.60 -25.50 13.57
CA TYR A 43 -18.83 -24.73 13.35
C TYR A 43 -19.47 -25.28 12.08
N ASN A 44 -20.39 -26.18 12.29
CA ASN A 44 -21.39 -26.56 11.30
C ASN A 44 -22.24 -25.31 11.04
N ALA A 45 -21.93 -24.60 9.97
CA ALA A 45 -22.81 -23.53 9.47
C ALA A 45 -24.04 -24.17 8.82
N SER A 46 -24.94 -24.67 9.64
CA SER A 46 -26.32 -24.88 9.24
C SER A 46 -26.85 -23.54 8.75
N SER A 47 -27.31 -23.52 7.51
CA SER A 47 -28.04 -22.44 6.85
C SER A 47 -29.35 -22.16 7.61
N GLN A 48 -29.25 -21.54 8.78
CA GLN A 48 -30.40 -20.88 9.41
C GLN A 48 -30.51 -19.50 8.77
N LEU A 49 -31.60 -19.32 8.06
CA LEU A 49 -32.18 -18.04 7.66
C LEU A 49 -32.22 -17.10 8.87
N MET A 50 -31.14 -16.38 9.15
CA MET A 50 -31.13 -15.28 10.10
C MET A 50 -31.81 -14.09 9.45
N PHE A 51 -33.09 -13.97 9.66
CA PHE A 51 -33.86 -12.77 9.36
C PHE A 51 -33.20 -11.55 10.02
N GLY A 52 -32.72 -10.62 9.22
CA GLY A 52 -32.78 -9.22 9.60
C GLY A 52 -31.55 -8.50 10.15
N ILE A 53 -30.37 -9.13 10.28
CA ILE A 53 -29.17 -8.35 10.67
C ILE A 53 -28.59 -7.73 9.41
N ARG A 54 -28.74 -6.40 9.29
CA ARG A 54 -28.11 -5.64 8.21
C ARG A 54 -26.58 -5.68 8.38
N PRO A 55 -25.81 -6.01 7.33
CA PRO A 55 -24.38 -5.80 7.37
C PRO A 55 -24.09 -4.35 7.75
N ARG A 56 -23.23 -4.16 8.75
CA ARG A 56 -22.82 -2.82 9.18
C ARG A 56 -21.61 -2.41 8.37
N LEU A 57 -21.64 -1.19 7.85
CA LEU A 57 -20.48 -0.59 7.23
C LEU A 57 -19.36 -0.44 8.30
N PRO A 58 -18.13 -0.94 8.05
CA PRO A 58 -17.06 -0.90 9.04
C PRO A 58 -16.32 0.45 9.12
N ILE A 59 -16.70 1.43 8.32
CA ILE A 59 -16.13 2.79 8.28
C ILE A 59 -17.23 3.83 8.53
N SER A 60 -16.83 5.08 8.74
CA SER A 60 -17.77 6.19 8.84
C SER A 60 -18.43 6.51 7.49
N GLU A 61 -19.59 7.16 7.53
CA GLU A 61 -20.26 7.60 6.30
C GLU A 61 -19.44 8.67 5.56
N GLU A 62 -18.71 9.52 6.30
CA GLU A 62 -17.80 10.52 5.74
C GLU A 62 -16.64 9.86 4.96
N ASP A 63 -15.97 8.87 5.56
CA ASP A 63 -14.91 8.11 4.92
C ASP A 63 -15.41 7.36 3.69
N ARG A 64 -16.62 6.79 3.76
CA ARG A 64 -17.26 6.14 2.63
C ARG A 64 -17.45 7.11 1.46
N GLN A 65 -18.07 8.26 1.74
CA GLN A 65 -18.32 9.27 0.71
C GLN A 65 -17.02 9.81 0.13
N TRP A 66 -16.01 10.05 0.97
CA TRP A 66 -14.70 10.47 0.51
C TRP A 66 -14.08 9.42 -0.43
N THR A 67 -14.12 8.15 -0.05
CA THR A 67 -13.55 7.06 -0.86
C THR A 67 -14.30 6.91 -2.19
N ASP A 68 -15.62 6.93 -2.17
CA ASP A 68 -16.44 6.85 -3.40
C ASP A 68 -16.14 8.03 -4.34
N ASN A 69 -16.10 9.27 -3.81
CA ASN A 69 -15.75 10.46 -4.58
C ASN A 69 -14.32 10.38 -5.15
N GLY A 70 -13.38 9.81 -4.41
CA GLY A 70 -12.01 9.58 -4.86
C GLY A 70 -11.95 8.60 -6.03
N PHE A 71 -12.68 7.48 -5.99
CA PHE A 71 -12.78 6.56 -7.13
C PHE A 71 -13.41 7.22 -8.36
N ASP A 72 -14.44 8.03 -8.17
CA ASP A 72 -15.08 8.78 -9.25
C ASP A 72 -14.11 9.83 -9.84
N GLN A 73 -13.33 10.51 -9.01
CA GLN A 73 -12.29 11.43 -9.45
C GLN A 73 -11.21 10.72 -10.25
N LEU A 74 -10.65 9.62 -9.75
CA LEU A 74 -9.65 8.82 -10.45
C LEU A 74 -10.20 8.25 -11.77
N SER A 75 -11.46 7.82 -11.79
CA SER A 75 -12.13 7.36 -13.02
C SER A 75 -12.28 8.47 -14.07
N ARG A 76 -12.54 9.71 -13.63
CA ARG A 76 -12.56 10.87 -14.55
C ARG A 76 -11.18 11.23 -15.08
N LEU A 77 -10.15 11.17 -14.23
CA LEU A 77 -8.78 11.55 -14.59
C LEU A 77 -8.07 10.50 -15.45
N LEU A 78 -8.27 9.22 -15.16
CA LEU A 78 -7.50 8.11 -15.73
C LEU A 78 -8.32 7.18 -16.63
N GLY A 79 -9.64 7.34 -16.62
CA GLY A 79 -10.57 6.45 -17.29
C GLY A 79 -10.96 5.24 -16.43
N HIS A 80 -12.26 5.00 -16.31
CA HIS A 80 -12.81 3.87 -15.54
C HIS A 80 -12.31 2.50 -16.04
N GLN A 81 -12.12 2.36 -17.35
CA GLN A 81 -11.60 1.12 -17.97
C GLN A 81 -10.20 0.77 -17.46
N ARG A 82 -9.37 1.75 -17.09
CA ARG A 82 -8.04 1.49 -16.54
C ARG A 82 -8.12 0.70 -15.23
N MET A 83 -9.08 1.02 -14.37
CA MET A 83 -9.34 0.27 -13.13
C MET A 83 -9.88 -1.13 -13.43
N LEU A 84 -10.82 -1.25 -14.34
CA LEU A 84 -11.43 -2.55 -14.67
C LEU A 84 -10.41 -3.55 -15.23
N HIS A 85 -9.44 -3.08 -16.01
CA HIS A 85 -8.39 -3.90 -16.62
C HIS A 85 -7.07 -3.93 -15.80
N ALA A 86 -6.99 -3.21 -14.68
CA ALA A 86 -5.82 -3.23 -13.83
C ALA A 86 -5.49 -4.66 -13.39
N LYS A 87 -4.25 -5.10 -13.57
CA LYS A 87 -3.79 -6.37 -13.02
C LYS A 87 -3.70 -6.25 -11.50
N VAL A 88 -4.36 -7.13 -10.78
CA VAL A 88 -4.18 -7.19 -9.32
C VAL A 88 -2.81 -7.79 -9.05
N VAL A 89 -1.90 -6.98 -8.57
CA VAL A 89 -0.51 -7.36 -8.29
C VAL A 89 -0.41 -8.00 -6.92
N LEU A 90 0.21 -9.18 -6.86
CA LEU A 90 0.28 -10.00 -5.64
C LEU A 90 1.73 -10.25 -5.21
N PRO A 91 1.99 -10.44 -3.92
CA PRO A 91 3.31 -10.77 -3.40
C PRO A 91 3.62 -12.27 -3.62
N ASP A 92 3.82 -12.65 -4.87
CA ASP A 92 4.13 -14.01 -5.27
C ASP A 92 5.15 -14.04 -6.41
N ALA A 93 5.63 -15.24 -6.75
CA ALA A 93 6.64 -15.44 -7.77
C ALA A 93 6.12 -15.24 -9.21
N GLU A 94 4.82 -15.21 -9.42
CA GLU A 94 4.23 -14.88 -10.73
C GLU A 94 4.42 -13.39 -11.04
N HIS A 95 4.19 -12.54 -10.03
CA HIS A 95 4.31 -11.09 -10.18
C HIS A 95 5.73 -10.59 -10.00
N PHE A 96 6.51 -11.21 -9.10
CA PHE A 96 7.88 -10.86 -8.77
C PHE A 96 8.78 -12.11 -8.83
N PRO A 97 9.15 -12.60 -10.03
CA PRO A 97 9.94 -13.82 -10.20
C PRO A 97 11.42 -13.63 -9.84
N ASP A 98 11.92 -12.40 -9.75
CA ASP A 98 13.32 -12.13 -9.44
C ASP A 98 13.59 -12.38 -7.96
N ARG A 99 14.78 -12.96 -7.69
CA ARG A 99 15.24 -13.08 -6.31
C ARG A 99 15.47 -11.70 -5.71
N TYR A 100 14.91 -11.46 -4.54
CA TYR A 100 15.14 -10.24 -3.78
C TYR A 100 16.17 -10.48 -2.68
N ASP A 101 17.35 -9.88 -2.83
CA ASP A 101 18.47 -9.99 -1.90
C ASP A 101 18.78 -8.68 -1.14
N ARG A 102 17.86 -7.72 -1.17
CA ARG A 102 17.97 -6.39 -0.54
C ARG A 102 19.03 -5.49 -1.15
N SER A 103 19.58 -5.85 -2.30
CA SER A 103 20.48 -4.99 -3.04
C SER A 103 19.73 -3.89 -3.78
N ILE A 104 20.44 -2.80 -4.10
CA ILE A 104 19.90 -1.72 -4.94
C ILE A 104 19.45 -2.27 -6.29
N ALA A 105 20.23 -3.20 -6.87
CA ALA A 105 19.88 -3.84 -8.13
C ALA A 105 18.59 -4.67 -8.05
N ALA A 106 18.32 -5.32 -6.92
CA ALA A 106 17.06 -6.03 -6.70
C ALA A 106 15.87 -5.06 -6.53
N ALA A 107 16.07 -3.95 -5.81
CA ALA A 107 15.06 -2.90 -5.66
C ALA A 107 14.76 -2.22 -7.01
N GLU A 108 15.79 -1.98 -7.85
CA GLU A 108 15.60 -1.43 -9.20
C GLU A 108 14.79 -2.37 -10.11
N LYS A 109 14.99 -3.69 -10.02
CA LYS A 109 14.14 -4.64 -10.73
C LYS A 109 12.67 -4.57 -10.28
N MET A 110 12.41 -4.42 -8.97
CA MET A 110 11.07 -4.20 -8.47
C MET A 110 10.47 -2.90 -9.00
N PHE A 111 11.24 -1.81 -8.98
CA PHE A 111 10.83 -0.53 -9.55
C PHE A 111 10.42 -0.68 -11.02
N CYS A 112 11.25 -1.36 -11.85
CA CYS A 112 10.91 -1.61 -13.25
C CYS A 112 9.57 -2.34 -13.40
N ARG A 113 9.31 -3.38 -12.58
CA ARG A 113 8.07 -4.14 -12.63
C ARG A 113 6.86 -3.32 -12.19
N VAL A 114 7.03 -2.49 -11.15
CA VAL A 114 5.94 -1.61 -10.70
C VAL A 114 5.61 -0.60 -11.79
N CYS A 115 6.61 -0.02 -12.48
CA CYS A 115 6.39 0.85 -13.64
C CYS A 115 5.62 0.12 -14.75
N GLU A 116 6.00 -1.11 -15.09
CA GLU A 116 5.31 -1.93 -16.09
C GLU A 116 3.84 -2.17 -15.72
N TYR A 117 3.57 -2.57 -14.48
CA TYR A 117 2.19 -2.80 -14.01
C TYR A 117 1.36 -1.52 -13.94
N MET A 118 1.98 -0.37 -13.70
CA MET A 118 1.32 0.94 -13.70
C MET A 118 1.22 1.59 -15.08
N ASP A 119 1.74 0.92 -16.13
CA ASP A 119 1.80 1.48 -17.49
C ASP A 119 2.53 2.83 -17.55
N LEU A 120 3.68 2.89 -16.87
CA LEU A 120 4.54 4.07 -16.83
C LEU A 120 5.78 3.88 -17.70
N ASP A 121 6.10 4.89 -18.50
CA ASP A 121 7.35 4.93 -19.25
C ASP A 121 8.54 5.16 -18.30
N ARG A 122 9.26 4.07 -17.99
CA ARG A 122 10.42 4.09 -17.10
C ARG A 122 11.48 5.11 -17.51
N ARG A 123 11.61 5.43 -18.80
CA ARG A 123 12.61 6.40 -19.29
C ARG A 123 12.38 7.82 -18.77
N ARG A 124 11.21 8.11 -18.26
CA ARG A 124 10.84 9.41 -17.65
C ARG A 124 11.03 9.45 -16.15
N VAL A 125 11.41 8.33 -15.51
CA VAL A 125 11.51 8.24 -14.06
C VAL A 125 12.84 7.60 -13.69
N ASP A 126 13.68 8.33 -12.97
CA ASP A 126 14.90 7.80 -12.39
C ASP A 126 14.58 7.17 -11.03
N PHE A 127 15.29 6.10 -10.72
CA PHE A 127 15.21 5.42 -9.44
C PHE A 127 16.49 5.65 -8.65
N GLU A 128 16.33 6.09 -7.40
CA GLU A 128 17.43 6.32 -6.49
C GLU A 128 17.19 5.65 -5.13
N VAL A 129 18.25 5.36 -4.41
CA VAL A 129 18.21 4.89 -3.01
C VAL A 129 18.99 5.89 -2.17
N PHE A 130 18.35 6.41 -1.13
CA PHE A 130 19.00 7.32 -0.20
C PHE A 130 19.22 6.67 1.16
N PRO A 131 20.32 7.03 1.88
CA PRO A 131 20.63 6.49 3.18
C PRO A 131 19.59 6.96 4.22
N ASP A 132 19.50 6.20 5.31
CA ASP A 132 18.76 6.63 6.48
C ASP A 132 19.40 7.91 7.01
N ALA A 133 18.63 8.99 7.11
CA ALA A 133 19.14 10.32 7.42
C ALA A 133 19.82 10.34 8.78
N THR A 134 21.09 10.63 8.82
CA THR A 134 21.75 11.28 9.96
C THR A 134 21.44 12.78 9.88
N ASP A 135 21.38 13.48 11.03
CA ASP A 135 21.11 14.93 11.08
C ASP A 135 22.08 15.74 10.18
N GLU A 136 23.28 15.22 9.96
CA GLU A 136 24.33 15.81 9.10
C GLU A 136 23.96 15.78 7.59
N LEU A 137 23.14 14.84 7.14
CA LEU A 137 22.72 14.76 5.72
C LEU A 137 21.53 15.69 5.41
N ARG A 138 20.76 16.09 6.41
CA ARG A 138 19.65 17.03 6.23
C ARG A 138 20.10 18.40 5.73
N ASP A 139 21.30 18.84 6.13
CA ASP A 139 21.85 20.13 5.77
C ASP A 139 22.51 20.15 4.39
N LEU A 140 22.85 18.99 3.85
CA LEU A 140 23.57 18.87 2.58
C LEU A 140 22.66 18.81 1.34
N VAL A 141 21.35 18.52 1.51
CA VAL A 141 20.45 18.38 0.38
C VAL A 141 19.18 19.23 0.59
N PRO A 142 19.14 20.48 0.08
CA PRO A 142 17.98 21.38 0.21
C PRO A 142 16.66 20.75 -0.26
N TYR A 143 16.74 19.80 -1.16
CA TYR A 143 15.68 19.01 -1.74
C TYR A 143 14.95 18.09 -0.75
N TRP A 144 15.64 17.65 0.30
CA TRP A 144 15.12 16.72 1.30
C TRP A 144 14.56 17.42 2.53
N GLN A 145 14.70 18.75 2.59
CA GLN A 145 14.19 19.58 3.69
C GLN A 145 12.66 19.69 3.71
N SER A 146 12.00 19.46 2.56
CA SER A 146 10.53 19.52 2.49
C SER A 146 9.85 18.25 3.02
N SER A 147 10.55 17.14 3.10
CA SER A 147 10.05 15.91 3.71
C SER A 147 10.35 15.90 5.22
N GLN A 148 9.61 16.73 5.98
CA GLN A 148 9.69 16.71 7.44
C GLN A 148 9.31 15.31 7.96
N GLY A 149 10.34 14.56 8.39
CA GLY A 149 10.18 13.40 9.23
C GLY A 149 9.74 12.13 8.51
N GLY A 150 10.71 11.29 8.16
CA GLY A 150 10.44 9.87 8.10
C GLY A 150 9.67 9.34 6.88
N CYS A 151 9.73 9.94 5.70
CA CYS A 151 9.14 9.32 4.51
C CYS A 151 9.86 8.01 4.13
N ALA A 152 9.09 7.03 3.70
CA ALA A 152 9.59 5.73 3.22
C ALA A 152 10.19 5.85 1.82
N GLY A 153 9.63 6.74 1.00
CA GLY A 153 10.05 7.10 -0.32
C GLY A 153 9.94 8.61 -0.55
N LEU A 154 10.31 9.06 -1.72
CA LEU A 154 10.26 10.47 -2.12
C LEU A 154 10.06 10.57 -3.62
N TYR A 155 9.03 11.31 -4.03
CA TYR A 155 8.86 11.77 -5.39
C TYR A 155 9.43 13.18 -5.57
N VAL A 156 10.23 13.35 -6.59
CA VAL A 156 10.83 14.63 -6.91
C VAL A 156 10.68 14.95 -8.39
N HIS A 157 10.30 16.20 -8.66
CA HIS A 157 10.32 16.76 -10.01
C HIS A 157 11.34 17.90 -10.04
N PRO A 158 12.52 17.71 -10.65
CA PRO A 158 13.55 18.73 -10.68
C PRO A 158 13.07 20.02 -11.37
N GLU A 159 13.35 21.18 -10.76
CA GLU A 159 13.06 22.45 -11.40
C GLU A 159 13.93 22.61 -12.66
N GLY A 160 13.28 22.89 -13.79
CA GLY A 160 13.96 23.10 -15.08
C GLY A 160 14.07 21.88 -15.97
N GLU A 161 13.90 20.67 -15.47
CA GLU A 161 13.84 19.45 -16.28
C GLU A 161 12.39 18.97 -16.42
N LYS A 162 11.69 19.42 -17.47
CA LYS A 162 10.24 19.16 -17.64
C LYS A 162 9.89 17.68 -17.80
N ASP A 163 10.83 16.82 -18.15
CA ASP A 163 10.58 15.46 -18.57
C ASP A 163 11.19 14.40 -17.66
N ARG A 164 11.89 14.77 -16.60
CA ARG A 164 12.60 13.84 -15.73
C ARG A 164 12.10 13.93 -14.30
N MET A 165 11.62 12.82 -13.78
CA MET A 165 11.12 12.67 -12.42
C MET A 165 12.01 11.70 -11.66
N VAL A 166 12.15 11.85 -10.36
CA VAL A 166 12.93 10.95 -9.52
C VAL A 166 12.02 10.32 -8.48
N VAL A 167 12.07 8.99 -8.38
CA VAL A 167 11.49 8.22 -7.27
C VAL A 167 12.65 7.67 -6.45
N ALA A 168 12.70 8.06 -5.20
CA ALA A 168 13.75 7.65 -4.30
C ALA A 168 13.20 6.79 -3.16
N LEU A 169 13.91 5.71 -2.82
CA LEU A 169 13.57 4.77 -1.77
C LEU A 169 14.56 4.91 -0.61
N ARG A 170 14.07 4.92 0.62
CA ARG A 170 14.94 4.90 1.80
C ARG A 170 15.61 3.53 1.94
N GLN A 171 16.91 3.50 2.26
CA GLN A 171 17.69 2.28 2.33
C GLN A 171 17.13 1.26 3.33
N SER A 172 16.65 1.69 4.50
CA SER A 172 16.03 0.79 5.49
C SER A 172 14.75 0.13 5.02
N GLN A 173 14.04 0.73 4.04
CA GLN A 173 12.86 0.11 3.44
C GLN A 173 13.20 -1.15 2.64
N MET A 174 14.43 -1.28 2.16
CA MET A 174 14.88 -2.45 1.38
C MET A 174 14.91 -3.75 2.20
N GLU A 175 14.82 -3.67 3.53
CA GLU A 175 14.71 -4.87 4.38
C GLU A 175 13.41 -5.65 4.19
N ASP A 176 12.34 -4.99 3.74
CA ASP A 176 11.03 -5.59 3.54
C ASP A 176 10.53 -5.40 2.10
N PRO A 177 10.54 -6.45 1.28
CA PRO A 177 10.12 -6.37 -0.11
C PRO A 177 8.66 -5.93 -0.30
N LEU A 178 7.75 -6.21 0.67
CA LEU A 178 6.39 -5.70 0.59
C LEU A 178 6.35 -4.18 0.76
N ALA A 179 7.13 -3.66 1.72
CA ALA A 179 7.23 -2.23 1.93
C ALA A 179 7.86 -1.53 0.72
N VAL A 180 8.85 -2.15 0.07
CA VAL A 180 9.45 -1.65 -1.18
C VAL A 180 8.37 -1.47 -2.25
N VAL A 181 7.59 -2.51 -2.55
CA VAL A 181 6.55 -2.43 -3.59
C VAL A 181 5.47 -1.42 -3.21
N ALA A 182 5.02 -1.40 -1.95
CA ALA A 182 4.00 -0.45 -1.49
C ALA A 182 4.48 1.00 -1.61
N THR A 183 5.73 1.29 -1.21
CA THR A 183 6.33 2.62 -1.34
C THR A 183 6.51 3.01 -2.81
N LEU A 184 7.06 2.12 -3.64
CA LEU A 184 7.21 2.38 -5.06
C LEU A 184 5.87 2.65 -5.75
N ALA A 185 4.82 1.89 -5.41
CA ALA A 185 3.48 2.11 -5.95
C ALA A 185 2.92 3.48 -5.55
N HIS A 186 3.16 3.93 -4.32
CA HIS A 186 2.75 5.25 -3.84
C HIS A 186 3.52 6.37 -4.56
N GLU A 187 4.86 6.32 -4.58
CA GLU A 187 5.68 7.36 -5.21
C GLU A 187 5.44 7.45 -6.73
N LEU A 188 5.26 6.31 -7.40
CA LEU A 188 4.86 6.29 -8.81
C LEU A 188 3.41 6.78 -9.01
N GLY A 189 2.57 6.68 -8.00
CA GLY A 189 1.27 7.35 -7.95
C GLY A 189 1.40 8.87 -8.06
N HIS A 190 2.36 9.48 -7.34
CA HIS A 190 2.68 10.90 -7.49
C HIS A 190 3.18 11.24 -8.90
N VAL A 191 4.00 10.37 -9.50
CA VAL A 191 4.42 10.54 -10.91
C VAL A 191 3.21 10.63 -11.84
N ILE A 192 2.20 9.78 -11.66
CA ILE A 192 0.97 9.79 -12.47
C ILE A 192 0.17 11.08 -12.23
N LEU A 193 -0.11 11.41 -10.97
CA LEU A 193 -1.01 12.51 -10.62
C LEU A 193 -0.38 13.88 -10.85
N LEU A 194 0.85 14.07 -10.38
CA LEU A 194 1.55 15.36 -10.43
C LEU A 194 2.39 15.50 -11.70
N GLY A 195 3.16 14.48 -12.04
CA GLY A 195 4.01 14.47 -13.23
C GLY A 195 3.19 14.42 -14.52
N GLY A 196 1.99 13.84 -14.49
CA GLY A 196 1.02 13.88 -15.56
C GLY A 196 0.21 15.18 -15.64
N GLY A 197 0.40 16.13 -14.70
CA GLY A 197 -0.34 17.38 -14.64
C GLY A 197 -1.84 17.22 -14.34
N LEU A 198 -2.23 16.06 -13.75
CA LEU A 198 -3.62 15.75 -13.43
C LEU A 198 -4.09 16.41 -12.13
N LEU A 199 -3.14 16.71 -11.24
CA LEU A 199 -3.37 17.45 -10.00
C LEU A 199 -2.30 18.53 -9.84
N GLU A 200 -2.65 19.59 -9.11
CA GLU A 200 -1.72 20.63 -8.69
C GLU A 200 -0.96 20.19 -7.44
N ARG A 201 0.31 20.63 -7.34
CA ARG A 201 1.10 20.41 -6.12
C ARG A 201 0.43 21.11 -4.94
N GLY A 202 0.32 20.40 -3.81
CA GLY A 202 -0.34 20.93 -2.62
C GLY A 202 -1.87 20.83 -2.66
N ALA A 203 -2.44 20.12 -3.64
CA ALA A 203 -3.86 19.80 -3.62
C ALA A 203 -4.24 19.15 -2.29
N LYS A 204 -5.39 19.55 -1.75
CA LYS A 204 -5.95 18.94 -0.55
C LYS A 204 -6.16 17.44 -0.81
N ASP A 205 -5.86 16.62 0.16
CA ASP A 205 -6.03 15.16 0.12
C ASP A 205 -5.16 14.43 -0.94
N MET A 206 -4.06 15.07 -1.39
CA MET A 206 -3.18 14.48 -2.40
C MET A 206 -2.62 13.11 -1.96
N GLU A 207 -2.09 13.03 -0.74
CA GLU A 207 -1.51 11.79 -0.20
C GLU A 207 -2.55 10.65 -0.10
N PRO A 208 -3.71 10.86 0.57
CA PRO A 208 -4.73 9.81 0.63
C PRO A 208 -5.32 9.47 -0.75
N LEU A 209 -5.38 10.42 -1.69
CA LEU A 209 -5.82 10.11 -3.05
C LEU A 209 -4.76 9.30 -3.82
N THR A 210 -3.47 9.54 -3.55
CA THR A 210 -2.37 8.72 -4.09
C THR A 210 -2.44 7.30 -3.57
N ASP A 211 -2.72 7.12 -2.29
CA ASP A 211 -2.97 5.80 -1.71
C ASP A 211 -4.18 5.10 -2.36
N LEU A 212 -5.27 5.83 -2.56
CA LEU A 212 -6.45 5.30 -3.24
C LEU A 212 -6.15 4.92 -4.70
N LEU A 213 -5.28 5.69 -5.37
CA LEU A 213 -4.79 5.38 -6.72
C LEU A 213 -4.05 4.03 -6.74
N THR A 214 -3.30 3.67 -5.70
CA THR A 214 -2.65 2.35 -5.65
C THR A 214 -3.68 1.22 -5.68
N VAL A 215 -4.83 1.37 -5.01
CA VAL A 215 -5.94 0.41 -5.09
C VAL A 215 -6.54 0.39 -6.50
N PHE A 216 -6.79 1.57 -7.07
CA PHE A 216 -7.35 1.74 -8.42
C PHE A 216 -6.49 1.06 -9.49
N LEU A 217 -5.16 1.06 -9.34
CA LEU A 217 -4.19 0.44 -10.25
C LEU A 217 -3.79 -1.00 -9.88
N GLY A 218 -4.45 -1.62 -8.88
CA GLY A 218 -4.27 -3.04 -8.55
C GLY A 218 -3.18 -3.35 -7.52
N PHE A 219 -2.56 -2.35 -6.88
CA PHE A 219 -1.55 -2.52 -5.83
C PHE A 219 -2.13 -2.53 -4.42
N GLY A 220 -3.44 -2.44 -4.27
CA GLY A 220 -4.09 -2.30 -2.97
C GLY A 220 -3.75 -3.38 -1.95
N VAL A 221 -3.37 -4.60 -2.38
CA VAL A 221 -2.92 -5.66 -1.46
C VAL A 221 -1.63 -5.26 -0.73
N PHE A 222 -0.66 -4.65 -1.44
CA PHE A 222 0.60 -4.21 -0.85
C PHE A 222 0.40 -3.05 0.11
N ASN A 223 -0.25 -1.98 -0.36
CA ASN A 223 -0.43 -0.76 0.42
C ASN A 223 -1.32 -0.99 1.65
N ALA A 224 -2.42 -1.73 1.52
CA ALA A 224 -3.28 -2.08 2.64
C ALA A 224 -2.56 -2.92 3.71
N ASN A 225 -1.76 -3.92 3.31
CA ASN A 225 -1.00 -4.74 4.26
C ASN A 225 0.14 -3.96 4.95
N CYS A 226 0.62 -2.89 4.36
CA CYS A 226 1.65 -2.02 4.92
C CYS A 226 1.08 -0.84 5.73
N ALA A 227 -0.21 -0.53 5.63
CA ALA A 227 -0.85 0.64 6.23
C ALA A 227 -0.62 0.79 7.74
N ALA A 228 -0.76 -0.30 8.50
CA ALA A 228 -0.52 -0.28 9.96
C ALA A 228 0.94 0.04 10.30
N ARG A 229 1.90 -0.47 9.51
CA ARG A 229 3.34 -0.24 9.71
C ARG A 229 3.73 1.19 9.38
N PHE A 230 3.24 1.75 8.29
CA PHE A 230 3.47 3.13 7.91
C PHE A 230 2.95 4.11 8.97
N ARG A 231 1.77 3.86 9.55
CA ARG A 231 1.24 4.65 10.68
C ARG A 231 2.12 4.57 11.92
N GLN A 232 2.60 3.39 12.31
CA GLN A 232 3.48 3.24 13.47
C GLN A 232 4.79 3.98 13.30
N TRP A 233 5.33 3.98 12.09
CA TRP A 233 6.58 4.66 11.78
C TRP A 233 6.45 6.19 11.85
N GLN A 234 5.38 6.74 11.34
CA GLN A 234 5.06 8.17 11.47
C GLN A 234 4.84 8.58 12.92
N ASN A 235 4.14 7.76 13.71
CA ASN A 235 3.87 8.04 15.12
C ASN A 235 5.13 8.14 15.99
N ASN A 236 6.19 7.41 15.66
CA ASN A 236 7.44 7.46 16.39
C ASN A 236 8.28 8.72 16.12
N GLN A 237 7.98 9.46 15.06
CA GLN A 237 8.74 10.65 14.64
C GLN A 237 7.97 11.96 14.81
N CYS A 238 6.66 11.93 14.96
CA CYS A 238 5.81 13.11 15.14
C CYS A 238 4.96 12.99 16.39
N GLN A 239 5.38 13.63 17.48
CA GLN A 239 4.51 13.86 18.64
C GLN A 239 3.63 15.09 18.39
N GLY A 240 2.38 14.89 17.96
CA GLY A 240 1.43 15.99 17.81
C GLY A 240 0.10 15.59 17.19
N TRP A 241 -0.97 16.23 17.62
CA TRP A 241 -2.39 16.01 17.25
C TRP A 241 -2.76 16.29 15.79
N SER A 242 -1.78 16.55 14.90
CA SER A 242 -2.04 16.84 13.48
C SER A 242 -1.86 15.62 12.56
N MET A 243 -1.75 14.42 13.10
CA MET A 243 -1.37 13.20 12.37
C MET A 243 -2.42 12.62 11.42
N GLN A 244 -3.67 13.04 11.52
CA GLN A 244 -4.72 12.64 10.57
C GLN A 244 -4.58 13.30 9.18
N ARG A 245 -3.64 14.23 9.00
CA ARG A 245 -3.46 14.99 7.76
C ARG A 245 -2.21 14.65 6.95
N LEU A 246 -1.36 13.72 7.41
CA LEU A 246 -0.08 13.39 6.75
C LEU A 246 -0.09 12.06 5.98
N GLY A 247 -1.27 11.60 5.60
CA GLY A 247 -1.37 10.99 4.30
C GLY A 247 -1.34 9.51 4.11
N TYR A 248 -1.38 8.58 5.03
CA TYR A 248 -1.64 7.18 4.67
C TYR A 248 -3.05 6.77 5.09
N LEU A 249 -3.76 6.10 4.16
CA LEU A 249 -5.09 5.57 4.45
C LEU A 249 -5.01 4.51 5.56
N PRO A 250 -5.91 4.53 6.54
CA PRO A 250 -6.00 3.49 7.56
C PRO A 250 -6.52 2.17 6.98
N GLU A 251 -6.23 1.06 7.67
CA GLU A 251 -6.59 -0.31 7.23
C GLU A 251 -8.09 -0.46 6.92
N GLU A 252 -8.95 0.20 7.70
CA GLU A 252 -10.41 0.17 7.51
C GLU A 252 -10.83 0.84 6.20
N ILE A 253 -10.23 1.96 5.83
CA ILE A 253 -10.51 2.65 4.55
C ILE A 253 -9.93 1.84 3.38
N TYR A 254 -8.72 1.28 3.50
CA TYR A 254 -8.23 0.35 2.49
C TYR A 254 -9.14 -0.87 2.31
N GLY A 255 -9.69 -1.41 3.41
CA GLY A 255 -10.64 -2.51 3.35
C GLY A 255 -11.88 -2.17 2.55
N TYR A 256 -12.44 -0.96 2.75
CA TYR A 256 -13.57 -0.47 1.96
C TYR A 256 -13.18 -0.19 0.51
N ALA A 257 -12.05 0.47 0.27
CA ALA A 257 -11.57 0.78 -1.07
C ALA A 257 -11.37 -0.50 -1.92
N LEU A 258 -10.78 -1.55 -1.32
CA LEU A 258 -10.63 -2.86 -1.96
C LEU A 258 -11.98 -3.53 -2.25
N ALA A 259 -12.98 -3.38 -1.35
CA ALA A 259 -14.32 -3.90 -1.57
C ALA A 259 -15.03 -3.15 -2.70
N ARG A 260 -14.86 -1.82 -2.78
CA ARG A 260 -15.37 -1.00 -3.88
C ARG A 260 -14.72 -1.38 -5.22
N PHE A 261 -13.40 -1.57 -5.23
CA PHE A 261 -12.64 -2.07 -6.40
C PHE A 261 -13.16 -3.43 -6.87
N ALA A 262 -13.35 -4.38 -5.96
CA ALA A 262 -13.92 -5.70 -6.29
C ALA A 262 -15.35 -5.59 -6.84
N GLN A 263 -16.17 -4.71 -6.27
CA GLN A 263 -17.55 -4.48 -6.71
C GLN A 263 -17.61 -3.95 -8.14
N GLU A 264 -16.80 -2.93 -8.49
CA GLU A 264 -16.73 -2.38 -9.84
C GLU A 264 -16.36 -3.43 -10.88
N ARG A 265 -15.50 -4.36 -10.48
CA ARG A 265 -15.04 -5.49 -11.31
C ARG A 265 -15.97 -6.70 -11.27
N SER A 266 -17.11 -6.60 -10.56
CA SER A 266 -18.07 -7.68 -10.36
C SER A 266 -17.48 -8.93 -9.68
N GLU A 267 -16.42 -8.77 -8.90
CA GLU A 267 -15.71 -9.82 -8.16
C GLU A 267 -16.38 -10.07 -6.81
N GLN A 268 -17.23 -11.08 -6.73
CA GLN A 268 -17.97 -11.39 -5.49
C GLN A 268 -17.10 -12.03 -4.39
N ARG A 269 -16.12 -12.83 -4.77
CA ARG A 269 -15.19 -13.55 -3.89
C ARG A 269 -13.81 -13.62 -4.54
N PRO A 270 -13.10 -12.49 -4.62
CA PRO A 270 -11.83 -12.45 -5.33
C PRO A 270 -10.77 -13.31 -4.64
N PRO A 271 -10.05 -14.18 -5.37
CA PRO A 271 -9.03 -15.05 -4.79
C PRO A 271 -7.86 -14.27 -4.17
N TRP A 272 -7.57 -13.07 -4.70
CA TRP A 272 -6.53 -12.20 -4.18
C TRP A 272 -6.78 -11.70 -2.73
N ALA A 273 -8.03 -11.74 -2.25
CA ALA A 273 -8.34 -11.39 -0.87
C ALA A 273 -7.68 -12.33 0.16
N SER A 274 -7.21 -13.50 -0.26
CA SER A 274 -6.42 -14.41 0.59
C SER A 274 -5.05 -13.85 0.99
N TYR A 275 -4.52 -12.89 0.23
CA TYR A 275 -3.25 -12.22 0.49
C TYR A 275 -3.36 -11.04 1.47
N LEU A 276 -4.57 -10.61 1.81
CA LEU A 276 -4.80 -9.54 2.78
C LEU A 276 -4.45 -9.98 4.20
N SER A 277 -3.86 -9.06 4.98
CA SER A 277 -3.67 -9.22 6.43
C SER A 277 -5.01 -9.45 7.13
N THR A 278 -4.96 -9.99 8.35
CA THR A 278 -6.19 -10.37 9.07
C THR A 278 -7.15 -9.20 9.26
N ASN A 279 -6.63 -8.03 9.67
CA ASN A 279 -7.45 -6.85 9.90
C ASN A 279 -8.07 -6.32 8.60
N VAL A 280 -7.21 -6.06 7.60
CA VAL A 280 -7.65 -5.57 6.28
C VAL A 280 -8.68 -6.52 5.66
N ARG A 281 -8.45 -7.83 5.76
CA ARG A 281 -9.39 -8.84 5.26
C ARG A 281 -10.74 -8.78 5.96
N SER A 282 -10.75 -8.51 7.27
CA SER A 282 -11.99 -8.34 8.04
C SER A 282 -12.77 -7.13 7.56
N TYR A 283 -12.11 -5.98 7.42
CA TYR A 283 -12.72 -4.76 6.89
C TYR A 283 -13.20 -4.93 5.45
N PHE A 284 -12.40 -5.58 4.60
CA PHE A 284 -12.76 -5.90 3.22
C PHE A 284 -14.04 -6.74 3.15
N LYS A 285 -14.12 -7.84 3.90
CA LYS A 285 -15.30 -8.72 3.91
C LYS A 285 -16.56 -8.00 4.37
N GLY A 286 -16.48 -7.28 5.50
CA GLY A 286 -17.63 -6.52 6.02
C GLY A 286 -18.11 -5.45 5.04
N SER A 287 -17.17 -4.74 4.40
CA SER A 287 -17.47 -3.73 3.38
C SER A 287 -18.11 -4.34 2.13
N LEU A 288 -17.58 -5.46 1.65
CA LEU A 288 -18.11 -6.13 0.45
C LEU A 288 -19.52 -6.69 0.69
N GLU A 289 -19.77 -7.27 1.86
CA GLU A 289 -21.11 -7.73 2.25
C GLU A 289 -22.12 -6.57 2.33
N TRP A 290 -21.70 -5.44 2.88
CA TRP A 290 -22.51 -4.23 2.94
C TRP A 290 -22.84 -3.69 1.54
N LEU A 291 -21.84 -3.54 0.67
CA LEU A 291 -22.01 -3.08 -0.70
C LEU A 291 -22.94 -4.01 -1.52
N GLN A 292 -22.79 -5.32 -1.35
CA GLN A 292 -23.66 -6.30 -2.02
C GLN A 292 -25.12 -6.20 -1.53
N ALA A 293 -25.34 -5.93 -0.24
CA ALA A 293 -26.67 -5.74 0.33
C ALA A 293 -27.32 -4.45 -0.20
N GLU A 294 -26.56 -3.35 -0.28
CA GLU A 294 -27.08 -2.09 -0.83
C GLU A 294 -27.43 -2.22 -2.32
N ASN A 295 -26.60 -2.91 -3.13
CA ASN A 295 -26.91 -3.17 -4.53
C ASN A 295 -28.19 -4.00 -4.74
N LYS A 296 -28.41 -5.01 -3.89
CA LYS A 296 -29.65 -5.81 -3.95
C LYS A 296 -30.88 -4.97 -3.66
N ARG A 297 -30.78 -4.03 -2.69
CA ARG A 297 -31.89 -3.12 -2.34
C ARG A 297 -32.19 -2.14 -3.47
N ALA A 298 -31.14 -1.52 -4.02
CA ALA A 298 -31.31 -0.61 -5.15
C ALA A 298 -32.03 -1.30 -6.33
N LYS A 299 -31.66 -2.55 -6.64
CA LYS A 299 -32.33 -3.33 -7.70
C LYS A 299 -33.76 -3.73 -7.33
N GLY A 300 -34.02 -4.09 -6.06
CA GLY A 300 -35.37 -4.46 -5.60
C GLY A 300 -36.34 -3.28 -5.43
N ALA A 301 -35.84 -2.04 -5.37
CA ALA A 301 -36.66 -0.83 -5.33
C ALA A 301 -37.09 -0.33 -6.73
N ILE A 302 -36.53 -0.89 -7.80
CA ILE A 302 -36.83 -0.53 -9.21
C ILE A 302 -37.84 -1.51 -9.83
N THR A 303 -38.06 -2.65 -9.18
CA THR A 303 -39.09 -3.64 -9.56
C THR A 303 -40.38 -3.45 -8.76
#